data_c1923299620ad4bbb6f1f9eb5d2d63fc
#
_entry.id   c1923299620ad4bbb6f1f9eb5d2d63fc
#
_cell.length_a   1.000
_cell.length_b   1.000
_cell.length_c   1.000
_cell.angle_alpha   90.00
_cell.angle_beta   90.00
_cell.angle_gamma   90.00
#
_symmetry.space_group_name_H-M   'P 1'
#
loop_
_entity.id
_entity.type
_entity.pdbx_description
1 polymer ?
#
loop_
_entity_poly.entity_id
_entity_poly.type
_entity_poly.pdbx_seq_one_letter_code
_entity_poly.pdbx_strand_id
1 'polypeptide(L)'
;MKLVKFTVMALCLALPGLVCAAPGTDPTFNPHLEHMAVWVKDLDKTAAFLNDALGWRRHPLKFGVDNDSKVYGGMKLAFVDANGIWLELVEPTTPGPGMDFLKEKGKGALVELDFFVDDFDRAEATVRAKGIEPMGMDGKPMVNHGLLTEWAIKDGKRVRGDERLLYMPMDVSHGTSVEIGWEYPSGVVLLRDATWKDADRTPRSGPHLDHTVVLAADLETTVRFYTDVFGLPRSSLRTGIRHDWMGVSSDGHAWIAGNPHGMWIDVVQPSASPAGKAILADKRFGDGMIMELDVEVADLAKFYDAMKAKGIIMTSDGTTPLPAGTKSVTVQTTGDSYSYFPLRKSEGMRILVFQRGPTATSVFAARDAGAKR
;
A
#
# COMPACT_ATOMS: atom_id res chain seq x y z
N MET A 1 -36.28 -20.27 -48.34
CA MET A 1 -34.92 -20.18 -47.79
C MET A 1 -34.91 -20.81 -46.41
N LYS A 2 -34.36 -22.04 -46.30
CA LYS A 2 -34.39 -22.83 -45.04
C LYS A 2 -33.16 -22.52 -44.19
N LEU A 3 -33.39 -22.09 -42.94
CA LEU A 3 -32.35 -21.88 -41.93
C LEU A 3 -31.87 -23.23 -41.44
N VAL A 4 -30.61 -23.57 -41.63
CA VAL A 4 -29.95 -24.74 -41.05
C VAL A 4 -29.38 -24.35 -39.71
N LYS A 5 -29.94 -24.93 -38.61
CA LYS A 5 -29.38 -24.84 -37.28
C LYS A 5 -28.26 -25.87 -37.14
N PHE A 6 -27.02 -25.42 -36.96
CA PHE A 6 -25.93 -26.29 -36.54
C PHE A 6 -25.95 -26.41 -35.00
N THR A 7 -26.29 -27.58 -34.51
CA THR A 7 -26.08 -27.96 -33.11
C THR A 7 -24.68 -28.53 -33.01
N VAL A 8 -23.79 -27.81 -32.35
CA VAL A 8 -22.47 -28.34 -31.98
C VAL A 8 -22.64 -29.14 -30.70
N MET A 9 -22.58 -30.44 -30.83
CA MET A 9 -22.55 -31.39 -29.72
C MET A 9 -21.13 -31.51 -29.23
N ALA A 10 -20.81 -30.88 -28.08
CA ALA A 10 -19.53 -31.02 -27.43
C ALA A 10 -19.38 -32.41 -26.82
N LEU A 11 -18.51 -33.20 -27.39
CA LEU A 11 -18.14 -34.53 -26.89
C LEU A 11 -17.08 -34.33 -25.77
N CYS A 12 -17.50 -34.34 -24.52
CA CYS A 12 -16.58 -34.39 -23.37
C CYS A 12 -16.01 -35.80 -23.25
N LEU A 13 -14.82 -36.01 -23.76
CA LEU A 13 -14.01 -37.18 -23.39
C LEU A 13 -13.48 -36.97 -21.97
N ALA A 14 -14.01 -37.72 -21.05
CA ALA A 14 -13.51 -37.81 -19.67
C ALA A 14 -12.13 -38.44 -19.65
N LEU A 15 -11.08 -37.66 -19.51
CA LEU A 15 -9.76 -38.12 -19.10
C LEU A 15 -9.75 -38.15 -17.56
N PRO A 16 -9.48 -39.31 -16.95
CA PRO A 16 -9.35 -39.37 -15.51
C PRO A 16 -7.99 -38.77 -15.11
N GLY A 17 -8.00 -37.67 -14.33
CA GLY A 17 -6.79 -37.18 -13.67
C GLY A 17 -6.50 -35.68 -13.76
N LEU A 18 -7.29 -34.88 -14.45
CA LEU A 18 -7.16 -33.41 -14.32
C LEU A 18 -8.06 -32.95 -13.15
N VAL A 19 -7.48 -32.90 -11.97
CA VAL A 19 -7.99 -32.06 -10.89
C VAL A 19 -7.86 -30.63 -11.40
N CYS A 20 -8.97 -30.01 -11.81
CA CYS A 20 -9.03 -28.57 -11.99
C CYS A 20 -8.70 -27.96 -10.62
N ALA A 21 -7.48 -27.47 -10.43
CA ALA A 21 -7.16 -26.62 -9.31
C ALA A 21 -8.15 -25.44 -9.31
N ALA A 22 -8.74 -25.17 -8.18
CA ALA A 22 -9.59 -23.99 -8.04
C ALA A 22 -8.82 -22.76 -8.50
N PRO A 23 -9.45 -21.82 -9.24
CA PRO A 23 -8.78 -20.56 -9.57
C PRO A 23 -8.41 -19.88 -8.27
N GLY A 24 -7.11 -19.69 -7.99
CA GLY A 24 -6.66 -18.93 -6.85
C GLY A 24 -5.59 -19.56 -5.96
N THR A 25 -5.11 -20.77 -6.24
CA THR A 25 -4.03 -21.36 -5.44
C THR A 25 -2.93 -21.90 -6.35
N ASP A 26 -2.26 -21.02 -7.07
CA ASP A 26 -0.94 -21.37 -7.56
C ASP A 26 0.05 -21.12 -6.41
N PRO A 27 0.59 -22.18 -5.77
CA PRO A 27 1.42 -22.03 -4.57
C PRO A 27 2.75 -21.32 -4.80
N THR A 28 3.00 -20.87 -5.99
CA THR A 28 4.29 -20.30 -6.40
C THR A 28 4.22 -18.83 -6.83
N PHE A 29 3.04 -18.28 -7.08
CA PHE A 29 2.82 -16.85 -7.13
C PHE A 29 2.36 -16.43 -5.73
N ASN A 30 3.32 -15.98 -4.93
CA ASN A 30 3.09 -15.62 -3.53
C ASN A 30 3.50 -14.15 -3.32
N PRO A 31 2.72 -13.21 -3.86
CA PRO A 31 3.00 -11.80 -3.68
C PRO A 31 2.75 -11.41 -2.23
N HIS A 32 3.65 -10.62 -1.68
CA HIS A 32 3.48 -10.00 -0.37
C HIS A 32 3.80 -8.52 -0.45
N LEU A 33 3.00 -7.71 0.20
CA LEU A 33 3.22 -6.28 0.28
C LEU A 33 4.52 -6.04 1.06
N GLU A 34 5.52 -5.55 0.36
CA GLU A 34 6.86 -5.30 0.88
C GLU A 34 6.98 -3.88 1.39
N HIS A 35 6.57 -2.92 0.58
CA HIS A 35 6.59 -1.51 0.93
C HIS A 35 5.47 -0.72 0.24
N MET A 36 5.40 0.54 0.58
CA MET A 36 4.54 1.53 -0.07
C MET A 36 5.37 2.77 -0.35
N ALA A 37 5.20 3.37 -1.54
CA ALA A 37 5.92 4.57 -1.90
C ALA A 37 5.14 5.84 -1.58
N VAL A 38 5.88 6.85 -1.10
CA VAL A 38 5.37 8.19 -0.79
C VAL A 38 6.24 9.23 -1.48
N TRP A 39 5.63 10.03 -2.34
CA TRP A 39 6.34 11.15 -2.95
C TRP A 39 6.46 12.33 -2.00
N VAL A 40 7.69 12.74 -1.73
CA VAL A 40 8.01 13.79 -0.76
C VAL A 40 8.80 14.91 -1.40
N LYS A 41 8.66 16.12 -0.83
CA LYS A 41 9.39 17.29 -1.28
C LYS A 41 10.79 17.38 -0.64
N ASP A 42 10.93 16.81 0.55
CA ASP A 42 12.15 16.82 1.36
C ASP A 42 12.21 15.51 2.14
N LEU A 43 12.99 14.60 1.63
CA LEU A 43 13.14 13.25 2.14
C LEU A 43 13.70 13.23 3.56
N ASP A 44 14.74 14.04 3.81
CA ASP A 44 15.41 14.05 5.12
C ASP A 44 14.50 14.59 6.21
N LYS A 45 13.75 15.65 5.90
CA LYS A 45 12.76 16.23 6.81
C LYS A 45 11.60 15.26 7.09
N THR A 46 11.12 14.55 6.06
CA THR A 46 10.03 13.58 6.21
C THR A 46 10.49 12.39 7.06
N ALA A 47 11.68 11.84 6.77
CA ALA A 47 12.23 10.74 7.58
C ALA A 47 12.47 11.15 9.04
N ALA A 48 12.98 12.38 9.27
CA ALA A 48 13.14 12.91 10.62
C ALA A 48 11.81 13.04 11.38
N PHE A 49 10.76 13.52 10.70
CA PHE A 49 9.41 13.57 11.28
C PHE A 49 8.89 12.19 11.68
N LEU A 50 9.00 11.20 10.79
CA LEU A 50 8.54 9.84 11.05
C LEU A 50 9.29 9.19 12.21
N ASN A 51 10.61 9.41 12.28
CA ASN A 51 11.40 8.92 13.39
C ASN A 51 11.05 9.63 14.71
N ASP A 52 10.91 10.94 14.72
CA ASP A 52 10.59 11.71 15.93
C ASP A 52 9.17 11.43 16.44
N ALA A 53 8.19 11.37 15.54
CA ALA A 53 6.78 11.22 15.90
C ALA A 53 6.39 9.76 16.20
N LEU A 54 6.88 8.80 15.40
CA LEU A 54 6.46 7.40 15.41
C LEU A 54 7.57 6.44 15.88
N GLY A 55 8.82 6.90 16.00
CA GLY A 55 9.95 6.05 16.27
C GLY A 55 10.39 5.19 15.09
N TRP A 56 9.85 5.48 13.90
CA TRP A 56 10.15 4.74 12.68
C TRP A 56 11.56 5.09 12.19
N ARG A 57 12.39 4.09 12.07
CA ARG A 57 13.81 4.30 11.76
C ARG A 57 14.06 4.29 10.26
N ARG A 58 14.83 5.26 9.81
CA ARG A 58 15.34 5.26 8.44
C ARG A 58 16.37 4.15 8.26
N HIS A 59 16.31 3.46 7.12
CA HIS A 59 17.37 2.55 6.69
C HIS A 59 18.70 3.31 6.55
N PRO A 60 19.83 2.73 7.00
CA PRO A 60 21.11 3.44 7.00
C PRO A 60 21.67 3.71 5.61
N LEU A 61 21.32 2.91 4.61
CA LEU A 61 21.76 3.13 3.24
C LEU A 61 21.02 4.32 2.61
N LYS A 62 21.71 4.98 1.68
CA LYS A 62 21.15 6.00 0.79
C LYS A 62 20.95 5.35 -0.56
N PHE A 63 19.76 5.49 -1.10
CA PHE A 63 19.35 4.91 -2.37
C PHE A 63 19.05 5.99 -3.40
N GLY A 64 18.96 5.61 -4.65
CA GLY A 64 18.46 6.48 -5.70
C GLY A 64 18.53 5.84 -7.08
N VAL A 65 17.86 6.50 -8.01
CA VAL A 65 17.84 6.20 -9.43
C VAL A 65 18.57 7.31 -10.18
N ASP A 66 19.29 6.96 -11.23
CA ASP A 66 20.11 7.92 -11.97
C ASP A 66 19.27 8.94 -12.76
N ASN A 67 19.87 10.14 -12.95
CA ASN A 67 19.24 11.25 -13.67
C ASN A 67 18.93 10.96 -15.15
N ASP A 68 19.57 9.94 -15.72
CA ASP A 68 19.31 9.48 -17.09
C ASP A 68 18.15 8.46 -17.19
N SER A 69 17.53 8.13 -16.06
CA SER A 69 16.21 7.50 -16.08
C SER A 69 15.25 8.40 -16.87
N LYS A 70 14.94 7.98 -18.11
CA LYS A 70 14.08 8.73 -19.03
C LYS A 70 12.63 8.81 -18.56
N VAL A 71 12.29 8.08 -17.49
CA VAL A 71 10.92 7.92 -17.01
C VAL A 71 10.56 8.97 -15.97
N TYR A 72 11.31 9.03 -14.87
CA TYR A 72 11.00 9.94 -13.76
C TYR A 72 12.06 11.01 -13.52
N GLY A 73 13.19 10.96 -14.21
CA GLY A 73 14.38 11.78 -13.89
C GLY A 73 15.13 11.19 -12.68
N GLY A 74 16.03 11.96 -12.13
CA GLY A 74 16.78 11.56 -10.93
C GLY A 74 15.90 11.59 -9.69
N MET A 75 16.07 10.61 -8.83
CA MET A 75 15.38 10.50 -7.56
C MET A 75 16.36 10.15 -6.43
N LYS A 76 16.08 10.63 -5.24
CA LYS A 76 16.63 10.09 -4.01
C LYS A 76 15.55 9.26 -3.33
N LEU A 77 15.96 8.14 -2.79
CA LEU A 77 15.08 7.21 -2.10
C LEU A 77 15.56 7.02 -0.66
N ALA A 78 14.63 6.82 0.25
CA ALA A 78 14.92 6.36 1.60
C ALA A 78 13.81 5.45 2.08
N PHE A 79 14.19 4.35 2.67
CA PHE A 79 13.27 3.44 3.30
C PHE A 79 13.18 3.72 4.79
N VAL A 80 11.97 3.71 5.31
CA VAL A 80 11.68 3.92 6.73
C VAL A 80 10.93 2.70 7.24
N ASP A 81 11.44 2.07 8.30
CA ASP A 81 10.81 0.93 8.96
C ASP A 81 9.57 1.39 9.72
N ALA A 82 8.41 1.15 9.15
CA ALA A 82 7.10 1.43 9.76
C ALA A 82 6.65 0.32 10.74
N ASN A 83 7.63 -0.35 11.35
CA ASN A 83 7.45 -1.39 12.36
C ASN A 83 6.75 -2.65 11.82
N GLY A 84 7.24 -3.16 10.71
CA GLY A 84 6.77 -4.40 10.09
C GLY A 84 6.58 -4.32 8.57
N ILE A 85 6.63 -3.10 8.02
CA ILE A 85 6.61 -2.84 6.59
C ILE A 85 7.50 -1.63 6.28
N TRP A 86 8.05 -1.57 5.08
CA TRP A 86 8.80 -0.41 4.65
C TRP A 86 7.89 0.69 4.08
N LEU A 87 8.26 1.93 4.35
CA LEU A 87 7.75 3.09 3.66
C LEU A 87 8.89 3.68 2.84
N GLU A 88 8.76 3.65 1.53
CA GLU A 88 9.70 4.26 0.61
C GLU A 88 9.38 5.74 0.45
N LEU A 89 10.32 6.60 0.78
CA LEU A 89 10.23 8.05 0.55
C LEU A 89 10.95 8.38 -0.75
N VAL A 90 10.23 8.95 -1.71
CA VAL A 90 10.74 9.29 -3.04
C VAL A 90 10.81 10.81 -3.18
N GLU A 91 12.02 11.35 -3.32
CA GLU A 91 12.27 12.78 -3.60
C GLU A 91 12.78 12.96 -5.02
N PRO A 92 11.99 13.52 -5.96
CA PRO A 92 12.48 13.83 -7.29
C PRO A 92 13.51 14.95 -7.22
N THR A 93 14.64 14.78 -7.92
CA THR A 93 15.80 15.70 -7.88
C THR A 93 15.95 16.53 -9.14
N THR A 94 15.29 16.16 -10.21
CA THR A 94 15.33 16.85 -11.52
C THR A 94 13.92 17.09 -12.06
N PRO A 95 13.74 18.15 -12.89
CA PRO A 95 12.47 18.35 -13.59
C PRO A 95 12.07 17.11 -14.40
N GLY A 96 10.80 16.75 -14.30
CA GLY A 96 10.26 15.58 -14.99
C GLY A 96 8.95 15.09 -14.36
N PRO A 97 8.44 13.93 -14.78
CA PRO A 97 7.16 13.39 -14.33
C PRO A 97 7.00 13.33 -12.82
N GLY A 98 8.06 12.99 -12.07
CA GLY A 98 8.01 12.96 -10.60
C GLY A 98 7.75 14.32 -9.96
N MET A 99 8.40 15.40 -10.46
CA MET A 99 8.12 16.75 -9.98
C MET A 99 6.74 17.24 -10.41
N ASP A 100 6.28 16.86 -11.60
CA ASP A 100 4.93 17.18 -12.08
C ASP A 100 3.87 16.46 -11.24
N PHE A 101 4.13 15.21 -10.87
CA PHE A 101 3.27 14.47 -9.94
C PHE A 101 3.17 15.16 -8.58
N LEU A 102 4.29 15.54 -7.96
CA LEU A 102 4.28 16.30 -6.71
C LEU A 102 3.52 17.62 -6.81
N LYS A 103 3.60 18.30 -7.95
CA LYS A 103 2.86 19.52 -8.20
C LYS A 103 1.36 19.28 -8.33
N GLU A 104 0.98 18.17 -8.95
CA GLU A 104 -0.44 17.80 -9.16
C GLU A 104 -1.08 17.25 -7.89
N LYS A 105 -0.45 16.28 -7.25
CA LYS A 105 -1.00 15.55 -6.09
C LYS A 105 -0.66 16.20 -4.76
N GLY A 106 0.38 17.02 -4.72
CA GLY A 106 0.92 17.60 -3.50
C GLY A 106 1.96 16.71 -2.83
N LYS A 107 2.65 17.27 -1.84
CA LYS A 107 3.63 16.53 -1.04
C LYS A 107 2.95 15.52 -0.12
N GLY A 108 3.60 14.40 0.12
CA GLY A 108 3.10 13.33 1.00
C GLY A 108 2.03 12.46 0.35
N ALA A 109 1.88 12.52 -0.98
CA ALA A 109 0.99 11.63 -1.68
C ALA A 109 1.52 10.20 -1.62
N LEU A 110 0.69 9.29 -1.14
CA LEU A 110 0.88 7.85 -1.23
C LEU A 110 0.58 7.44 -2.68
N VAL A 111 1.49 6.73 -3.31
CA VAL A 111 1.39 6.52 -4.76
C VAL A 111 1.24 5.08 -5.16
N GLU A 112 1.93 4.15 -4.50
CA GLU A 112 1.91 2.76 -4.94
C GLU A 112 1.99 1.75 -3.81
N LEU A 113 1.55 0.55 -4.12
CA LEU A 113 1.69 -0.65 -3.32
C LEU A 113 2.68 -1.56 -4.04
N ASP A 114 3.78 -1.88 -3.38
CA ASP A 114 4.87 -2.66 -3.94
C ASP A 114 4.87 -4.05 -3.36
N PHE A 115 4.59 -5.03 -4.23
CA PHE A 115 4.54 -6.43 -3.89
C PHE A 115 5.79 -7.14 -4.38
N PHE A 116 6.49 -7.81 -3.48
CA PHE A 116 7.57 -8.69 -3.87
C PHE A 116 7.10 -10.12 -4.05
N VAL A 117 7.82 -10.81 -4.93
CA VAL A 117 7.56 -12.21 -5.29
C VAL A 117 8.86 -13.02 -5.23
N ASP A 118 8.74 -14.31 -4.98
CA ASP A 118 9.89 -15.20 -4.94
C ASP A 118 10.39 -15.59 -6.35
N ASP A 119 9.50 -15.52 -7.35
CA ASP A 119 9.78 -15.89 -8.75
C ASP A 119 9.11 -14.90 -9.70
N PHE A 120 9.89 -13.98 -10.24
CA PHE A 120 9.39 -12.93 -11.11
C PHE A 120 8.93 -13.45 -12.48
N ASP A 121 9.65 -14.42 -13.07
CA ASP A 121 9.27 -14.96 -14.38
C ASP A 121 7.90 -15.63 -14.30
N ARG A 122 7.65 -16.28 -13.20
CA ARG A 122 6.37 -16.90 -12.93
C ARG A 122 5.28 -15.86 -12.63
N ALA A 123 5.59 -14.82 -11.90
CA ALA A 123 4.68 -13.70 -11.66
C ALA A 123 4.26 -13.05 -12.98
N GLU A 124 5.23 -12.72 -13.84
CA GLU A 124 4.98 -12.18 -15.17
C GLU A 124 4.11 -13.15 -16.01
N ALA A 125 4.47 -14.43 -16.05
CA ALA A 125 3.70 -15.43 -16.79
C ALA A 125 2.26 -15.57 -16.27
N THR A 126 2.06 -15.51 -14.95
CA THR A 126 0.74 -15.58 -14.31
C THR A 126 -0.13 -14.37 -14.67
N VAL A 127 0.44 -13.16 -14.62
CA VAL A 127 -0.23 -11.92 -14.98
C VAL A 127 -0.67 -11.99 -16.48
N ARG A 128 0.25 -12.37 -17.38
CA ARG A 128 -0.04 -12.53 -18.80
C ARG A 128 -1.10 -13.60 -19.09
N ALA A 129 -1.06 -14.72 -18.37
CA ALA A 129 -2.06 -15.80 -18.51
C ALA A 129 -3.47 -15.35 -18.13
N LYS A 130 -3.61 -14.30 -17.32
CA LYS A 130 -4.89 -13.65 -16.99
C LYS A 130 -5.32 -12.60 -18.04
N GLY A 131 -4.58 -12.47 -19.15
CA GLY A 131 -4.86 -11.51 -20.21
C GLY A 131 -4.43 -10.08 -19.88
N ILE A 132 -3.60 -9.90 -18.87
CA ILE A 132 -3.09 -8.60 -18.45
C ILE A 132 -1.72 -8.39 -19.07
N GLU A 133 -1.54 -7.32 -19.85
CA GLU A 133 -0.24 -6.92 -20.38
C GLU A 133 0.50 -6.08 -19.33
N PRO A 134 1.60 -6.58 -18.73
CA PRO A 134 2.35 -5.83 -17.75
C PRO A 134 2.96 -4.56 -18.35
N MET A 135 3.03 -3.51 -17.55
CA MET A 135 3.59 -2.22 -17.93
C MET A 135 5.00 -2.06 -17.34
N GLY A 136 5.84 -1.34 -18.03
CA GLY A 136 7.06 -0.81 -17.46
C GLY A 136 6.78 0.47 -16.67
N MET A 137 7.79 0.92 -15.94
CA MET A 137 7.77 2.16 -15.16
C MET A 137 7.36 3.39 -16.00
N ASP A 138 7.55 3.38 -17.31
CA ASP A 138 7.17 4.47 -18.22
C ASP A 138 5.70 4.41 -18.71
N GLY A 139 4.90 3.53 -18.12
CA GLY A 139 3.51 3.33 -18.48
C GLY A 139 3.29 2.73 -19.88
N LYS A 140 4.33 2.14 -20.49
CA LYS A 140 4.25 1.41 -21.74
C LYS A 140 4.39 -0.09 -21.49
N PRO A 141 4.02 -0.94 -22.45
CA PRO A 141 4.24 -2.38 -22.33
C PRO A 141 5.67 -2.69 -21.90
N MET A 142 5.80 -3.57 -20.91
CA MET A 142 7.07 -3.90 -20.28
C MET A 142 8.08 -4.45 -21.31
N VAL A 143 9.31 -3.95 -21.27
CA VAL A 143 10.44 -4.40 -22.09
C VAL A 143 11.57 -4.93 -21.20
N ASN A 144 12.43 -5.79 -21.75
CA ASN A 144 13.58 -6.36 -21.05
C ASN A 144 13.22 -7.00 -19.69
N HIS A 145 12.03 -7.60 -19.59
CA HIS A 145 11.52 -8.21 -18.36
C HIS A 145 11.61 -7.29 -17.15
N GLY A 146 11.37 -6.00 -17.34
CA GLY A 146 11.29 -5.01 -16.27
C GLY A 146 12.61 -4.68 -15.57
N LEU A 147 13.75 -4.96 -16.16
CA LEU A 147 15.05 -4.70 -15.52
C LEU A 147 15.25 -3.21 -15.21
N LEU A 148 15.38 -2.88 -13.95
CA LEU A 148 15.74 -1.57 -13.41
C LEU A 148 17.12 -1.64 -12.75
N THR A 149 17.90 -0.59 -12.91
CA THR A 149 19.15 -0.41 -12.18
C THR A 149 19.04 0.71 -11.18
N GLU A 150 19.20 0.36 -9.94
CA GLU A 150 19.29 1.28 -8.83
C GLU A 150 20.72 1.41 -8.31
N TRP A 151 20.93 2.32 -7.41
CA TRP A 151 22.18 2.42 -6.67
C TRP A 151 21.96 2.69 -5.19
N ALA A 152 22.91 2.23 -4.40
CA ALA A 152 23.00 2.60 -2.99
C ALA A 152 24.40 3.10 -2.64
N ILE A 153 24.50 3.87 -1.56
CA ILE A 153 25.79 4.20 -0.94
C ILE A 153 25.99 3.25 0.24
N LYS A 154 26.92 2.32 0.09
CA LYS A 154 27.34 1.39 1.13
C LYS A 154 28.80 1.65 1.47
N ASP A 155 29.13 1.86 2.74
CA ASP A 155 30.49 2.17 3.21
C ASP A 155 31.16 3.34 2.44
N GLY A 156 30.38 4.37 2.13
CA GLY A 156 30.81 5.54 1.38
C GLY A 156 31.05 5.31 -0.12
N LYS A 157 30.81 4.10 -0.62
CA LYS A 157 30.96 3.76 -2.03
C LYS A 157 29.60 3.54 -2.68
N ARG A 158 29.47 4.02 -3.92
CA ARG A 158 28.29 3.72 -4.73
C ARG A 158 28.36 2.26 -5.20
N VAL A 159 27.33 1.51 -4.88
CA VAL A 159 27.09 0.14 -5.35
C VAL A 159 25.85 0.12 -6.22
N ARG A 160 25.84 -0.73 -7.22
CA ARG A 160 24.73 -0.93 -8.14
C ARG A 160 23.90 -2.11 -7.67
N GLY A 161 22.58 -1.96 -7.65
CA GLY A 161 21.61 -3.02 -7.52
C GLY A 161 20.84 -3.18 -8.84
N ASP A 162 20.51 -4.38 -9.19
CA ASP A 162 19.60 -4.67 -10.29
C ASP A 162 18.33 -5.27 -9.70
N GLU A 163 17.20 -4.77 -10.14
CA GLU A 163 15.87 -5.17 -9.73
C GLU A 163 15.03 -5.44 -10.98
N ARG A 164 14.01 -6.25 -10.86
CA ARG A 164 13.02 -6.44 -11.91
C ARG A 164 11.67 -5.97 -11.40
N LEU A 165 11.04 -5.10 -12.17
CA LEU A 165 9.78 -4.47 -11.83
C LEU A 165 8.77 -4.65 -12.96
N LEU A 166 7.53 -4.88 -12.62
CA LEU A 166 6.41 -4.73 -13.52
C LEU A 166 5.29 -3.97 -12.82
N TYR A 167 4.60 -3.15 -13.58
CA TYR A 167 3.43 -2.42 -13.12
C TYR A 167 2.15 -3.02 -13.67
N MET A 168 1.13 -3.02 -12.84
CA MET A 168 -0.21 -3.36 -13.29
C MET A 168 -0.81 -2.17 -14.05
N PRO A 169 -1.48 -2.40 -15.21
CA PRO A 169 -2.22 -1.33 -15.88
C PRO A 169 -3.26 -0.71 -14.94
N MET A 170 -3.33 0.61 -14.91
CA MET A 170 -4.19 1.36 -13.98
C MET A 170 -5.68 1.07 -14.15
N ASP A 171 -6.13 0.70 -15.34
CA ASP A 171 -7.51 0.28 -15.63
C ASP A 171 -7.81 -1.12 -15.06
N VAL A 172 -6.80 -1.97 -14.96
CA VAL A 172 -6.92 -3.32 -14.34
C VAL A 172 -6.88 -3.23 -12.82
N SER A 173 -6.01 -2.39 -12.27
CA SER A 173 -5.87 -2.17 -10.83
C SER A 173 -6.88 -1.16 -10.26
N HIS A 174 -7.85 -0.75 -11.07
CA HIS A 174 -8.89 0.22 -10.71
C HIS A 174 -8.32 1.52 -10.15
N GLY A 175 -7.25 2.03 -10.78
CA GLY A 175 -6.62 3.30 -10.42
C GLY A 175 -5.51 3.21 -9.38
N THR A 176 -5.31 2.07 -8.72
CA THR A 176 -4.18 1.89 -7.79
C THR A 176 -2.89 1.64 -8.58
N SER A 177 -1.83 2.39 -8.31
CA SER A 177 -0.51 2.00 -8.78
C SER A 177 -0.05 0.78 -7.98
N VAL A 178 0.19 -0.30 -8.69
CA VAL A 178 0.64 -1.56 -8.10
C VAL A 178 1.85 -2.04 -8.87
N GLU A 179 2.93 -2.20 -8.14
CA GLU A 179 4.19 -2.74 -8.61
C GLU A 179 4.37 -4.18 -8.15
N ILE A 180 4.99 -5.01 -8.97
CA ILE A 180 5.53 -6.32 -8.60
C ILE A 180 7.02 -6.27 -8.80
N GLY A 181 7.76 -6.40 -7.72
CA GLY A 181 9.20 -6.37 -7.69
C GLY A 181 9.85 -7.72 -7.35
N TRP A 182 11.10 -7.85 -7.73
CA TRP A 182 11.97 -8.95 -7.37
C TRP A 182 13.43 -8.51 -7.34
N GLU A 183 14.10 -8.72 -6.23
CA GLU A 183 15.51 -8.41 -6.06
C GLU A 183 16.40 -9.55 -6.55
N TYR A 184 17.40 -9.21 -7.35
CA TYR A 184 18.40 -10.19 -7.78
C TYR A 184 19.22 -10.73 -6.60
N PRO A 185 19.31 -12.06 -6.41
CA PRO A 185 20.09 -12.65 -5.32
C PRO A 185 21.58 -12.31 -5.38
N SER A 186 22.11 -12.00 -6.58
CA SER A 186 23.51 -11.63 -6.81
C SER A 186 23.76 -10.12 -6.70
N GLY A 187 22.70 -9.32 -6.66
CA GLY A 187 22.79 -7.88 -6.45
C GLY A 187 23.09 -7.54 -4.99
N VAL A 188 23.35 -6.30 -4.74
CA VAL A 188 23.24 -5.79 -3.37
C VAL A 188 21.78 -5.89 -3.01
N VAL A 189 21.44 -6.82 -2.14
CA VAL A 189 20.11 -6.92 -1.55
C VAL A 189 19.94 -5.67 -0.71
N LEU A 190 19.40 -4.61 -1.32
CA LEU A 190 19.47 -3.27 -0.77
C LEU A 190 18.58 -3.17 0.47
N LEU A 191 17.40 -3.78 0.43
CA LEU A 191 16.45 -3.77 1.54
C LEU A 191 16.64 -4.92 2.52
N ARG A 192 17.24 -6.02 2.07
CA ARG A 192 17.48 -7.23 2.88
C ARG A 192 18.90 -7.30 3.42
N ASP A 193 19.59 -6.17 3.61
CA ASP A 193 20.92 -6.18 4.25
C ASP A 193 20.84 -6.98 5.57
N ALA A 194 21.92 -7.70 5.88
CA ALA A 194 22.01 -8.60 7.04
C ALA A 194 21.69 -7.92 8.39
N THR A 195 21.66 -6.58 8.44
CA THR A 195 21.24 -5.77 9.58
C THR A 195 19.72 -5.67 9.74
N TRP A 196 18.94 -6.00 8.70
CA TRP A 196 17.47 -5.89 8.64
C TRP A 196 16.84 -7.23 8.26
N LYS A 197 17.16 -8.25 9.04
CA LYS A 197 16.61 -9.60 8.85
C LYS A 197 15.10 -9.60 9.00
N ASP A 198 14.42 -10.54 8.35
CA ASP A 198 12.97 -10.73 8.45
C ASP A 198 12.45 -10.80 9.90
N ALA A 199 13.31 -11.26 10.84
CA ALA A 199 13.02 -11.22 12.28
C ALA A 199 12.82 -9.79 12.82
N ASP A 200 13.37 -8.77 12.17
CA ASP A 200 13.20 -7.36 12.57
C ASP A 200 11.90 -6.74 12.04
N ARG A 201 11.20 -7.41 11.13
CA ARG A 201 9.91 -7.01 10.59
C ARG A 201 8.72 -7.42 11.46
N THR A 202 8.94 -8.18 12.51
CA THR A 202 7.90 -8.45 13.51
C THR A 202 7.49 -7.13 14.17
N PRO A 203 6.18 -6.79 14.20
CA PRO A 203 5.72 -5.57 14.85
C PRO A 203 6.31 -5.46 16.25
N ARG A 204 7.01 -4.37 16.51
CA ARG A 204 7.61 -4.07 17.83
C ARG A 204 6.55 -3.46 18.73
N SER A 205 6.83 -3.42 20.04
CA SER A 205 6.00 -2.68 20.98
C SER A 205 6.15 -1.17 20.73
N GLY A 206 5.28 -0.59 19.92
CA GLY A 206 5.31 0.84 19.58
C GLY A 206 4.30 1.16 18.49
N PRO A 207 4.23 2.42 18.03
CA PRO A 207 3.43 2.78 16.89
C PRO A 207 3.83 1.94 15.68
N HIS A 208 2.90 1.18 15.10
CA HIS A 208 3.15 0.36 13.93
C HIS A 208 2.06 0.56 12.88
N LEU A 209 2.43 0.44 11.63
CA LEU A 209 1.49 0.50 10.53
C LEU A 209 0.67 -0.79 10.51
N ASP A 210 -0.63 -0.68 10.79
CA ASP A 210 -1.56 -1.82 10.77
C ASP A 210 -2.15 -2.03 9.36
N HIS A 211 -2.55 -0.93 8.72
CA HIS A 211 -3.11 -0.99 7.38
C HIS A 211 -2.93 0.33 6.62
N THR A 212 -3.17 0.24 5.33
CA THR A 212 -3.36 1.39 4.47
C THR A 212 -4.76 1.38 3.89
N VAL A 213 -5.28 2.55 3.54
CA VAL A 213 -6.62 2.70 2.97
C VAL A 213 -6.52 2.99 1.49
N VAL A 214 -7.20 2.16 0.68
CA VAL A 214 -7.36 2.34 -0.76
C VAL A 214 -8.79 2.73 -1.05
N LEU A 215 -8.99 3.85 -1.73
CA LEU A 215 -10.31 4.28 -2.17
C LEU A 215 -10.78 3.44 -3.35
N ALA A 216 -12.06 3.11 -3.38
CA ALA A 216 -12.68 2.38 -4.47
C ALA A 216 -14.02 3.00 -4.85
N ALA A 217 -14.23 3.28 -6.13
CA ALA A 217 -15.56 3.63 -6.64
C ALA A 217 -16.50 2.42 -6.63
N ASP A 218 -15.95 1.22 -6.86
CA ASP A 218 -16.65 -0.08 -6.75
C ASP A 218 -15.83 -1.02 -5.88
N LEU A 219 -16.29 -1.25 -4.65
CA LEU A 219 -15.61 -2.08 -3.66
C LEU A 219 -15.32 -3.50 -4.14
N GLU A 220 -16.33 -4.18 -4.67
CA GLU A 220 -16.19 -5.60 -5.01
C GLU A 220 -15.33 -5.80 -6.27
N THR A 221 -15.35 -4.86 -7.19
CA THR A 221 -14.48 -4.91 -8.37
C THR A 221 -13.02 -4.68 -8.00
N THR A 222 -12.74 -3.68 -7.16
CA THR A 222 -11.38 -3.44 -6.65
C THR A 222 -10.87 -4.60 -5.79
N VAL A 223 -11.72 -5.18 -4.94
CA VAL A 223 -11.35 -6.35 -4.13
C VAL A 223 -10.99 -7.54 -5.00
N ARG A 224 -11.77 -7.81 -6.08
CA ARG A 224 -11.47 -8.91 -7.02
C ARG A 224 -10.11 -8.76 -7.69
N PHE A 225 -9.66 -7.55 -7.94
CA PHE A 225 -8.29 -7.35 -8.43
C PHE A 225 -7.27 -7.98 -7.47
N TYR A 226 -7.33 -7.68 -6.18
CA TYR A 226 -6.40 -8.24 -5.19
C TYR A 226 -6.58 -9.74 -4.99
N THR A 227 -7.80 -10.24 -4.97
CA THR A 227 -8.06 -11.67 -4.70
C THR A 227 -7.85 -12.54 -5.94
N ASP A 228 -8.31 -12.13 -7.11
CA ASP A 228 -8.31 -12.97 -8.30
C ASP A 228 -7.02 -12.84 -9.11
N VAL A 229 -6.36 -11.67 -9.08
CA VAL A 229 -5.08 -11.46 -9.78
C VAL A 229 -3.92 -11.87 -8.88
N PHE A 230 -3.90 -11.40 -7.65
CA PHE A 230 -2.79 -11.62 -6.71
C PHE A 230 -2.99 -12.84 -5.81
N GLY A 231 -4.20 -13.38 -5.70
CA GLY A 231 -4.50 -14.47 -4.79
C GLY A 231 -4.45 -14.08 -3.30
N LEU A 232 -4.48 -12.78 -2.99
CA LEU A 232 -4.40 -12.31 -1.61
C LEU A 232 -5.66 -12.68 -0.81
N PRO A 233 -5.52 -13.16 0.42
CA PRO A 233 -6.67 -13.54 1.25
C PRO A 233 -7.55 -12.34 1.59
N ARG A 234 -8.87 -12.50 1.46
CA ARG A 234 -9.86 -11.54 1.94
C ARG A 234 -10.37 -11.96 3.31
N SER A 235 -10.39 -11.03 4.25
CA SER A 235 -11.06 -11.24 5.54
C SER A 235 -12.59 -11.22 5.38
N SER A 236 -13.28 -11.96 6.25
CA SER A 236 -14.74 -11.86 6.38
C SER A 236 -15.20 -10.58 7.08
N LEU A 237 -14.29 -9.84 7.70
CA LEU A 237 -14.56 -8.56 8.35
C LEU A 237 -15.05 -7.54 7.32
N ARG A 238 -16.15 -6.83 7.65
CA ARG A 238 -16.76 -5.80 6.80
C ARG A 238 -16.78 -4.41 7.44
N THR A 239 -16.27 -4.29 8.65
CA THR A 239 -16.22 -3.04 9.39
C THR A 239 -14.78 -2.56 9.50
N GLY A 240 -14.59 -1.25 9.52
CA GLY A 240 -13.28 -0.61 9.67
C GLY A 240 -13.39 0.63 10.55
N ILE A 241 -12.31 1.41 10.60
CA ILE A 241 -12.34 2.72 11.22
C ILE A 241 -13.22 3.60 10.33
N ARG A 242 -14.32 4.08 10.91
CA ARG A 242 -15.32 4.81 10.15
C ARG A 242 -14.84 6.21 9.83
N HIS A 243 -14.74 6.50 8.57
CA HIS A 243 -14.40 7.83 8.08
C HIS A 243 -15.67 8.65 7.86
N ASP A 244 -16.29 9.15 8.92
CA ASP A 244 -17.53 9.95 8.85
C ASP A 244 -17.40 11.15 7.90
N TRP A 245 -16.23 11.75 7.83
CA TRP A 245 -15.95 12.87 6.92
C TRP A 245 -15.97 12.47 5.42
N MET A 246 -15.77 11.19 5.10
CA MET A 246 -15.94 10.62 3.74
C MET A 246 -17.35 10.07 3.53
N GLY A 247 -18.17 10.00 4.56
CA GLY A 247 -19.46 9.36 4.51
C GLY A 247 -19.39 7.86 4.25
N VAL A 248 -18.31 7.21 4.63
CA VAL A 248 -18.17 5.75 4.50
C VAL A 248 -19.13 5.08 5.48
N SER A 249 -19.90 4.13 4.97
CA SER A 249 -20.75 3.28 5.81
C SER A 249 -19.96 2.13 6.41
N SER A 250 -20.46 1.52 7.48
CA SER A 250 -19.80 0.39 8.14
C SER A 250 -19.63 -0.85 7.25
N ASP A 251 -20.37 -0.94 6.16
CA ASP A 251 -20.31 -2.02 5.16
C ASP A 251 -19.50 -1.65 3.91
N GLY A 252 -18.98 -0.44 3.86
CA GLY A 252 -18.12 0.08 2.79
C GLY A 252 -16.65 -0.31 2.91
N HIS A 253 -16.30 -1.32 3.69
CA HIS A 253 -14.95 -1.77 3.94
C HIS A 253 -14.72 -3.21 3.46
N ALA A 254 -13.53 -3.48 2.93
CA ALA A 254 -13.08 -4.84 2.66
C ALA A 254 -11.58 -4.98 2.97
N TRP A 255 -11.24 -5.95 3.78
CA TRP A 255 -9.90 -6.18 4.27
C TRP A 255 -9.17 -7.24 3.45
N ILE A 256 -8.04 -6.88 2.88
CA ILE A 256 -7.17 -7.77 2.12
C ILE A 256 -5.85 -7.91 2.90
N ALA A 257 -5.43 -9.15 3.13
CA ALA A 257 -4.14 -9.40 3.76
C ALA A 257 -3.01 -9.02 2.78
N GLY A 258 -2.25 -8.00 3.10
CA GLY A 258 -1.15 -7.51 2.26
C GLY A 258 0.10 -8.38 2.38
N ASN A 259 0.41 -8.83 3.60
CA ASN A 259 1.58 -9.68 3.85
C ASN A 259 1.37 -10.61 5.05
N PRO A 260 2.23 -11.65 5.22
CA PRO A 260 2.12 -12.60 6.32
C PRO A 260 2.46 -12.00 7.70
N HIS A 261 2.99 -10.79 7.75
CA HIS A 261 3.39 -10.11 8.99
C HIS A 261 2.28 -9.26 9.61
N GLY A 262 1.06 -9.30 9.04
CA GLY A 262 -0.12 -8.65 9.60
C GLY A 262 -0.43 -7.27 9.03
N MET A 263 0.21 -6.88 7.92
CA MET A 263 -0.16 -5.68 7.17
C MET A 263 -1.42 -5.93 6.35
N TRP A 264 -2.36 -4.99 6.41
CA TRP A 264 -3.63 -5.07 5.71
C TRP A 264 -3.81 -3.91 4.72
N ILE A 265 -4.62 -4.16 3.72
CA ILE A 265 -5.17 -3.16 2.81
C ILE A 265 -6.66 -3.07 3.12
N ASP A 266 -7.13 -1.93 3.60
CA ASP A 266 -8.55 -1.63 3.75
C ASP A 266 -9.05 -0.95 2.47
N VAL A 267 -9.75 -1.70 1.66
CA VAL A 267 -10.42 -1.14 0.46
C VAL A 267 -11.72 -0.51 0.91
N VAL A 268 -11.86 0.79 0.67
CA VAL A 268 -12.95 1.60 1.22
C VAL A 268 -13.76 2.25 0.09
N GLN A 269 -15.06 2.01 0.09
CA GLN A 269 -15.97 2.68 -0.84
C GLN A 269 -16.68 3.85 -0.17
N PRO A 270 -16.36 5.11 -0.57
CA PRO A 270 -17.11 6.28 -0.12
C PRO A 270 -18.58 6.16 -0.47
N SER A 271 -19.46 6.69 0.38
CA SER A 271 -20.90 6.66 0.14
C SER A 271 -21.31 7.50 -1.08
N ALA A 272 -22.51 7.29 -1.58
CA ALA A 272 -23.10 8.10 -2.65
C ALA A 272 -23.45 9.56 -2.22
N SER A 273 -23.12 9.95 -0.99
CA SER A 273 -23.30 11.32 -0.46
C SER A 273 -22.48 12.35 -1.24
N PRO A 274 -22.81 13.65 -1.16
CA PRO A 274 -21.97 14.69 -1.75
C PRO A 274 -20.51 14.65 -1.28
N ALA A 275 -20.25 14.33 0.00
CA ALA A 275 -18.90 14.21 0.55
C ALA A 275 -18.14 13.03 -0.06
N GLY A 276 -18.76 11.84 -0.15
CA GLY A 276 -18.14 10.68 -0.76
C GLY A 276 -17.85 10.87 -2.26
N LYS A 277 -18.78 11.50 -2.99
CA LYS A 277 -18.55 11.85 -4.40
C LYS A 277 -17.41 12.87 -4.57
N ALA A 278 -17.33 13.86 -3.67
CA ALA A 278 -16.27 14.86 -3.72
C ALA A 278 -14.88 14.25 -3.53
N ILE A 279 -14.74 13.27 -2.64
CA ILE A 279 -13.46 12.57 -2.43
C ILE A 279 -13.04 11.78 -3.65
N LEU A 280 -13.95 11.01 -4.27
CA LEU A 280 -13.62 10.26 -5.50
C LEU A 280 -13.32 11.20 -6.68
N ALA A 281 -13.86 12.40 -6.69
CA ALA A 281 -13.57 13.42 -7.70
C ALA A 281 -12.33 14.27 -7.39
N ASP A 282 -11.77 14.19 -6.18
CA ASP A 282 -10.57 14.94 -5.80
C ASP A 282 -9.35 14.33 -6.48
N LYS A 283 -8.62 15.13 -7.26
CA LYS A 283 -7.42 14.68 -7.96
C LYS A 283 -6.32 14.12 -7.06
N ARG A 284 -6.33 14.46 -5.77
CA ARG A 284 -5.35 13.95 -4.80
C ARG A 284 -5.70 12.55 -4.32
N PHE A 285 -6.97 12.21 -4.36
CA PHE A 285 -7.49 10.94 -3.87
C PHE A 285 -8.05 10.12 -5.03
N GLY A 286 -9.14 10.33 -5.58
CA GLY A 286 -9.66 9.61 -6.74
C GLY A 286 -9.90 8.10 -6.50
N ASP A 287 -10.43 7.46 -7.51
CA ASP A 287 -10.62 6.00 -7.52
C ASP A 287 -9.27 5.26 -7.57
N GLY A 288 -9.10 4.26 -6.73
CA GLY A 288 -7.89 3.46 -6.63
C GLY A 288 -6.72 4.11 -5.87
N MET A 289 -6.82 5.37 -5.47
CA MET A 289 -5.72 6.03 -4.78
C MET A 289 -5.58 5.54 -3.34
N ILE A 290 -4.31 5.40 -2.92
CA ILE A 290 -3.97 5.17 -1.52
C ILE A 290 -4.19 6.47 -0.76
N MET A 291 -5.07 6.43 0.22
CA MET A 291 -5.53 7.66 0.89
C MET A 291 -4.72 7.99 2.14
N GLU A 292 -4.44 7.00 2.97
CA GLU A 292 -3.81 7.21 4.27
C GLU A 292 -3.09 5.98 4.81
N LEU A 293 -2.27 6.23 5.83
CA LEU A 293 -1.56 5.25 6.64
C LEU A 293 -2.22 5.18 8.01
N ASP A 294 -2.65 4.01 8.43
CA ASP A 294 -3.31 3.79 9.71
C ASP A 294 -2.37 3.11 10.70
N VAL A 295 -1.99 3.86 11.72
CA VAL A 295 -0.98 3.50 12.71
C VAL A 295 -1.65 3.10 14.02
N GLU A 296 -1.46 1.86 14.44
CA GLU A 296 -1.96 1.39 15.72
C GLU A 296 -1.01 1.77 16.85
N VAL A 297 -1.60 2.20 17.97
CA VAL A 297 -0.90 2.46 19.22
C VAL A 297 -1.62 1.80 20.41
N ALA A 298 -0.86 1.38 21.40
CA ALA A 298 -1.44 0.72 22.57
C ALA A 298 -2.24 1.67 23.49
N ASP A 299 -1.90 2.96 23.51
CA ASP A 299 -2.53 3.99 24.35
C ASP A 299 -2.53 5.34 23.62
N LEU A 300 -3.63 5.63 22.95
CA LEU A 300 -3.78 6.85 22.17
C LEU A 300 -3.73 8.12 23.03
N ALA A 301 -4.22 8.06 24.27
CA ALA A 301 -4.22 9.21 25.14
C ALA A 301 -2.79 9.59 25.57
N LYS A 302 -1.96 8.61 25.90
CA LYS A 302 -0.53 8.84 26.18
C LYS A 302 0.21 9.29 24.93
N PHE A 303 -0.10 8.69 23.79
CA PHE A 303 0.48 9.11 22.50
C PHE A 303 0.16 10.57 22.20
N TYR A 304 -1.11 10.97 22.35
CA TYR A 304 -1.53 12.37 22.18
C TYR A 304 -0.73 13.33 23.10
N ASP A 305 -0.59 12.99 24.38
CA ASP A 305 0.14 13.83 25.33
C ASP A 305 1.63 13.96 24.93
N ALA A 306 2.24 12.86 24.47
CA ALA A 306 3.61 12.88 23.98
C ALA A 306 3.76 13.76 22.72
N MET A 307 2.82 13.69 21.78
CA MET A 307 2.83 14.55 20.58
C MET A 307 2.61 16.01 20.94
N LYS A 308 1.70 16.29 21.88
CA LYS A 308 1.46 17.65 22.38
C LYS A 308 2.72 18.25 23.02
N ALA A 309 3.46 17.46 23.80
CA ALA A 309 4.74 17.88 24.39
C ALA A 309 5.79 18.23 23.32
N LYS A 310 5.73 17.65 22.13
CA LYS A 310 6.55 17.96 20.95
C LYS A 310 5.98 19.12 20.11
N GLY A 311 4.91 19.78 20.54
CA GLY A 311 4.25 20.86 19.80
C GLY A 311 3.44 20.37 18.58
N ILE A 312 3.05 19.10 18.58
CA ILE A 312 2.18 18.51 17.56
C ILE A 312 0.78 18.35 18.17
N ILE A 313 -0.16 19.15 17.69
CA ILE A 313 -1.56 19.08 18.11
C ILE A 313 -2.31 18.22 17.10
N MET A 314 -2.77 17.06 17.54
CA MET A 314 -3.53 16.13 16.71
C MET A 314 -4.88 16.71 16.31
N THR A 315 -5.47 16.18 15.25
CA THR A 315 -6.69 16.69 14.59
C THR A 315 -7.71 15.56 14.40
N SER A 316 -8.92 15.90 14.02
CA SER A 316 -9.99 14.92 13.75
C SER A 316 -9.95 14.34 12.33
N ASP A 317 -9.30 15.05 11.38
CA ASP A 317 -9.30 14.68 9.95
C ASP A 317 -8.00 15.10 9.21
N GLY A 318 -6.94 15.47 9.93
CA GLY A 318 -5.71 16.03 9.37
C GLY A 318 -5.68 17.56 9.27
N THR A 319 -6.83 18.22 9.38
CA THR A 319 -6.96 19.69 9.24
C THR A 319 -7.74 20.33 10.38
N THR A 320 -8.82 19.71 10.82
CA THR A 320 -9.74 20.24 11.83
C THR A 320 -9.26 19.90 13.24
N PRO A 321 -9.11 20.88 14.15
CA PRO A 321 -8.76 20.60 15.53
C PRO A 321 -9.76 19.64 16.18
N LEU A 322 -9.26 18.78 17.07
CA LEU A 322 -10.12 17.97 17.94
C LEU A 322 -11.00 18.88 18.81
N PRO A 323 -12.21 18.43 19.17
CA PRO A 323 -13.07 19.17 20.11
C PRO A 323 -12.32 19.50 21.40
N ALA A 324 -12.63 20.67 21.98
CA ALA A 324 -11.98 21.11 23.22
C ALA A 324 -12.11 20.08 24.34
N GLY A 325 -11.00 19.76 24.98
CA GLY A 325 -10.96 18.77 26.07
C GLY A 325 -10.90 17.31 25.62
N THR A 326 -10.94 17.02 24.31
CA THR A 326 -10.80 15.66 23.78
C THR A 326 -9.39 15.39 23.24
N LYS A 327 -8.99 14.12 23.23
CA LYS A 327 -7.71 13.66 22.68
C LYS A 327 -7.89 12.79 21.44
N SER A 328 -9.12 12.39 21.14
CA SER A 328 -9.48 11.49 20.04
C SER A 328 -10.93 11.65 19.62
N VAL A 329 -11.26 11.06 18.49
CA VAL A 329 -12.63 10.76 18.06
C VAL A 329 -12.88 9.28 18.36
N THR A 330 -14.08 8.94 18.80
CA THR A 330 -14.47 7.54 19.07
C THR A 330 -15.42 7.04 18.01
N VAL A 331 -15.10 5.88 17.41
CA VAL A 331 -15.97 5.18 16.48
C VAL A 331 -17.05 4.45 17.27
N GLN A 332 -18.30 4.84 17.11
CA GLN A 332 -19.42 4.33 17.91
C GLN A 332 -19.66 2.82 17.70
N THR A 333 -19.37 2.30 16.52
CA THR A 333 -19.65 0.89 16.16
C THR A 333 -18.61 -0.08 16.70
N THR A 334 -17.33 0.31 16.76
CA THR A 334 -16.22 -0.54 17.16
C THR A 334 -15.61 -0.15 18.50
N GLY A 335 -15.90 1.07 18.97
CA GLY A 335 -15.29 1.63 20.16
C GLY A 335 -13.82 2.05 19.96
N ASP A 336 -13.32 2.00 18.73
CA ASP A 336 -11.99 2.49 18.40
C ASP A 336 -11.88 3.98 18.67
N SER A 337 -10.72 4.41 19.09
CA SER A 337 -10.40 5.82 19.23
C SER A 337 -9.31 6.19 18.25
N TYR A 338 -9.45 7.32 17.56
CA TYR A 338 -8.46 7.77 16.57
C TYR A 338 -8.23 9.27 16.61
N SER A 339 -7.11 9.68 16.06
CA SER A 339 -6.79 11.07 15.74
C SER A 339 -5.80 11.11 14.56
N TYR A 340 -5.71 12.23 13.88
CA TYR A 340 -4.80 12.43 12.75
C TYR A 340 -3.64 13.33 13.10
N PHE A 341 -2.49 13.07 12.50
CA PHE A 341 -1.45 14.10 12.42
C PHE A 341 -1.94 15.28 11.58
N PRO A 342 -1.61 16.52 11.98
CA PRO A 342 -1.88 17.67 11.13
C PRO A 342 -1.06 17.56 9.83
N LEU A 343 -1.69 17.66 8.67
CA LEU A 343 -1.04 17.54 7.35
C LEU A 343 0.20 18.44 7.19
N ARG A 344 0.17 19.64 7.79
CA ARG A 344 1.31 20.56 7.81
C ARG A 344 2.54 20.03 8.57
N LYS A 345 2.34 19.12 9.51
CA LYS A 345 3.40 18.51 10.32
C LYS A 345 3.89 17.20 9.74
N SER A 346 2.99 16.40 9.16
CA SER A 346 3.28 15.12 8.50
C SER A 346 3.79 15.27 7.07
N GLU A 347 4.24 16.45 6.69
CA GLU A 347 4.71 16.76 5.32
C GLU A 347 3.68 16.45 4.23
N GLY A 348 2.40 16.53 4.59
CA GLY A 348 1.27 16.28 3.69
C GLY A 348 0.71 14.87 3.73
N MET A 349 1.41 13.92 4.31
CA MET A 349 0.90 12.55 4.47
C MET A 349 -0.32 12.53 5.39
N ARG A 350 -1.34 11.81 4.99
CA ARG A 350 -2.46 11.49 5.88
C ARG A 350 -2.04 10.30 6.74
N ILE A 351 -1.87 10.55 8.02
CA ILE A 351 -1.54 9.51 9.01
C ILE A 351 -2.59 9.56 10.10
N LEU A 352 -3.42 8.53 10.13
CA LEU A 352 -4.36 8.27 11.22
C LEU A 352 -3.62 7.47 12.30
N VAL A 353 -3.80 7.83 13.55
CA VAL A 353 -3.30 7.07 14.70
C VAL A 353 -4.50 6.60 15.49
N PHE A 354 -4.57 5.32 15.78
CA PHE A 354 -5.72 4.73 16.44
C PHE A 354 -5.33 3.76 17.56
N GLN A 355 -6.26 3.57 18.46
CA GLN A 355 -6.26 2.53 19.47
C GLN A 355 -7.50 1.67 19.29
N ARG A 356 -7.32 0.36 19.23
CA ARG A 356 -8.44 -0.58 19.15
C ARG A 356 -9.31 -0.51 20.40
N GLY A 357 -10.61 -0.38 20.19
CA GLY A 357 -11.59 -0.48 21.26
C GLY A 357 -11.78 -1.93 21.73
N PRO A 358 -12.45 -2.14 22.87
CA PRO A 358 -12.69 -3.49 23.40
C PRO A 358 -13.44 -4.42 22.43
N THR A 359 -14.40 -3.88 21.69
CA THR A 359 -15.17 -4.62 20.68
C THR A 359 -14.32 -4.91 19.45
N ALA A 360 -13.53 -3.96 19.00
CA ALA A 360 -12.65 -4.09 17.84
C ALA A 360 -11.54 -5.12 18.07
N THR A 361 -11.02 -5.25 19.28
CA THR A 361 -9.98 -6.24 19.59
C THR A 361 -10.43 -7.65 19.22
N SER A 362 -11.68 -8.02 19.46
CA SER A 362 -12.22 -9.34 19.06
C SER A 362 -12.47 -9.43 17.55
N VAL A 363 -12.87 -8.35 16.92
CA VAL A 363 -13.18 -8.26 15.49
C VAL A 363 -11.89 -8.31 14.66
N PHE A 364 -10.90 -7.51 15.01
CA PHE A 364 -9.58 -7.53 14.36
C PHE A 364 -8.80 -8.82 14.64
N ALA A 365 -8.98 -9.44 15.82
CA ALA A 365 -8.41 -10.77 16.09
C ALA A 365 -8.97 -11.84 15.12
N ALA A 366 -10.26 -11.76 14.74
CA ALA A 366 -10.82 -12.63 13.73
C ALA A 366 -10.28 -12.34 12.32
N ARG A 367 -10.01 -11.04 11.99
CA ARG A 367 -9.30 -10.63 10.78
C ARG A 367 -7.92 -11.28 10.72
N ASP A 368 -7.13 -11.07 11.78
CA ASP A 368 -5.74 -11.50 11.87
C ASP A 368 -5.61 -13.05 11.89
N ALA A 369 -6.57 -13.75 12.47
CA ALA A 369 -6.62 -15.22 12.42
C ALA A 369 -6.90 -15.78 11.01
N GLY A 370 -7.62 -15.03 10.18
CA GLY A 370 -7.90 -15.39 8.78
C GLY A 370 -6.69 -15.32 7.86
N ALA A 371 -5.71 -14.47 8.18
CA ALA A 371 -4.49 -14.30 7.40
C ALA A 371 -3.45 -15.42 7.58
N LYS A 372 -3.61 -16.26 8.59
CA LYS A 372 -2.67 -17.36 8.92
C LYS A 372 -2.99 -18.69 8.21
N ARG A 373 -3.83 -18.65 7.18
CA ARG A 373 -4.24 -19.87 6.45
C ARG A 373 -3.55 -19.95 5.08
#